data_b98a82e24eb2734ed73b3db7aeb8d71b
#
_entry.id   b98a82e24eb2734ed73b3db7aeb8d71b
#
_cell.length_a   1.000
_cell.length_b   1.000
_cell.length_c   1.000
_cell.angle_alpha   90.00
_cell.angle_beta   90.00
_cell.angle_gamma   90.00
#
_symmetry.space_group_name_H-M   'P 1'
#
loop_
_entity.id
_entity.type
_entity.pdbx_description
1 polymer ?
#
loop_
_entity_poly.entity_id
_entity_poly.type
_entity_poly.pdbx_seq_one_letter_code
_entity_poly.pdbx_strand_id
1 'polypeptide(L)' 'MKIALDAMGGDFGPPNLVGGAVLALREYSHIRKLFLVGDTAQIEAELRKLGCNDSRIEIVHSTQVEARL' A
#
# COMPACT_ATOMS: atom_id res chain seq x y z
N MET A 1 10.91 -2.10 12.14
CA MET A 1 10.83 -0.93 11.27
C MET A 1 9.42 -0.76 10.77
N LYS A 2 8.93 0.46 10.81
CA LYS A 2 7.60 0.78 10.29
C LYS A 2 7.76 1.69 9.09
N ILE A 3 7.00 1.42 8.05
CA ILE A 3 7.09 2.17 6.81
C ILE A 3 5.70 2.60 6.38
N ALA A 4 5.57 3.82 5.89
CA ALA A 4 4.31 4.31 5.37
C ALA A 4 4.50 4.69 3.90
N LEU A 5 3.63 4.20 3.04
CA LEU A 5 3.69 4.49 1.62
C LEU A 5 2.38 5.09 1.15
N ASP A 6 2.49 6.14 0.34
CA ASP A 6 1.32 6.74 -0.28
C ASP A 6 0.99 5.93 -1.51
N ALA A 7 -0.02 5.09 -1.41
CA ALA A 7 -0.37 4.18 -2.49
C ALA A 7 -1.06 4.87 -3.66
N MET A 8 -1.44 6.12 -3.49
CA MET A 8 -2.11 6.85 -4.56
C MET A 8 -1.17 7.75 -5.32
N GLY A 9 0.07 7.83 -4.90
CA GLY A 9 1.03 8.69 -5.58
C GLY A 9 1.66 8.02 -6.76
N GLY A 10 2.40 8.79 -7.51
CA GLY A 10 3.17 8.26 -8.61
C GLY A 10 2.38 8.17 -9.90
N ASP A 11 3.07 7.85 -10.95
CA ASP A 11 2.48 7.84 -12.28
C ASP A 11 1.64 6.62 -12.56
N PHE A 12 1.90 5.55 -11.87
CA PHE A 12 1.26 4.29 -12.21
C PHE A 12 0.18 3.87 -11.21
N GLY A 13 0.04 4.60 -10.13
CA GLY A 13 -1.06 4.39 -9.21
C GLY A 13 -0.92 3.18 -8.30
N PRO A 14 -2.03 2.81 -7.66
CA PRO A 14 -2.01 1.78 -6.64
C PRO A 14 -1.46 0.42 -7.06
N PRO A 15 -1.73 -0.09 -8.26
CA PRO A 15 -1.22 -1.42 -8.59
C PRO A 15 0.28 -1.56 -8.46
N ASN A 16 1.02 -0.55 -8.93
CA ASN A 16 2.47 -0.62 -8.85
C ASN A 16 2.98 -0.44 -7.44
N LEU A 17 2.40 0.47 -6.69
CA LEU A 17 2.86 0.72 -5.34
C LEU A 17 2.52 -0.42 -4.41
N VAL A 18 1.33 -0.99 -4.53
CA VAL A 18 0.94 -2.12 -3.70
C VAL A 18 1.81 -3.33 -4.04
N GLY A 19 2.05 -3.57 -5.32
CA GLY A 19 2.91 -4.68 -5.73
C GLY A 19 4.31 -4.54 -5.16
N GLY A 20 4.88 -3.34 -5.23
CA GLY A 20 6.19 -3.09 -4.67
C GLY A 20 6.23 -3.31 -3.16
N ALA A 21 5.16 -2.90 -2.46
CA ALA A 21 5.08 -3.08 -1.02
C ALA A 21 5.06 -4.56 -0.65
N VAL A 22 4.31 -5.36 -1.39
CA VAL A 22 4.24 -6.80 -1.13
C VAL A 22 5.60 -7.45 -1.33
N LEU A 23 6.30 -7.06 -2.40
CA LEU A 23 7.63 -7.58 -2.62
C LEU A 23 8.59 -7.19 -1.51
N ALA A 24 8.50 -5.96 -1.03
CA ALA A 24 9.38 -5.51 0.04
C ALA A 24 9.15 -6.33 1.31
N LEU A 25 7.88 -6.63 1.62
CA LEU A 25 7.61 -7.44 2.79
C LEU A 25 8.14 -8.86 2.68
N ARG A 26 8.18 -9.39 1.46
CA ARG A 26 8.75 -10.71 1.26
C ARG A 26 10.25 -10.72 1.38
N GLU A 27 10.87 -9.61 0.94
CA GLU A 27 12.33 -9.56 0.94
C GLU A 27 12.93 -9.11 2.25
N TYR A 28 12.23 -8.30 3.00
CA TYR A 28 12.78 -7.71 4.21
C TYR A 28 11.97 -8.11 5.43
N SER A 29 12.44 -9.12 6.12
CA SER A 29 11.69 -9.64 7.26
C SER A 29 11.70 -8.71 8.47
N HIS A 30 12.60 -7.74 8.48
CA HIS A 30 12.65 -6.83 9.61
C HIS A 30 11.61 -5.70 9.53
N ILE A 31 10.84 -5.62 8.46
CA ILE A 31 9.75 -4.67 8.40
C ILE A 31 8.65 -5.22 9.29
N ARG A 32 8.27 -4.46 10.29
CA ARG A 32 7.25 -4.91 11.23
C ARG A 32 5.86 -4.45 10.89
N LYS A 33 5.75 -3.31 10.24
CA LYS A 33 4.46 -2.75 9.90
C LYS A 33 4.60 -1.92 8.65
N LEU A 34 3.66 -2.09 7.72
CA LEU A 34 3.65 -1.30 6.51
C LEU A 34 2.28 -0.66 6.39
N PHE A 35 2.24 0.67 6.36
CA PHE A 35 1.00 1.40 6.22
C PHE A 35 0.84 1.81 4.77
N LEU A 36 -0.28 1.44 4.15
CA LEU A 36 -0.59 1.87 2.80
C LEU A 36 -1.68 2.92 2.90
N VAL A 37 -1.35 4.12 2.50
CA VAL A 37 -2.26 5.25 2.63
C VAL A 37 -2.93 5.53 1.30
N GLY A 38 -4.24 5.54 1.27
CA GLY A 38 -4.96 5.80 0.03
C GLY A 38 -6.39 5.31 0.10
N ASP A 39 -6.95 5.03 -1.05
CA ASP A 39 -8.31 4.56 -1.14
C ASP A 39 -8.36 3.10 -0.71
N THR A 40 -9.04 2.84 0.39
CA THR A 40 -9.07 1.50 0.98
C THR A 40 -9.59 0.46 -0.02
N ALA A 41 -10.64 0.78 -0.75
CA ALA A 41 -11.22 -0.20 -1.67
C ALA A 41 -10.24 -0.57 -2.78
N GLN A 42 -9.53 0.40 -3.31
CA GLN A 42 -8.55 0.13 -4.35
C GLN A 42 -7.38 -0.67 -3.83
N ILE A 43 -6.88 -0.30 -2.64
CA ILE A 43 -5.76 -1.01 -2.06
C ILE A 43 -6.14 -2.44 -1.74
N GLU A 44 -7.33 -2.64 -1.18
CA GLU A 44 -7.77 -3.99 -0.87
C GLU A 44 -7.93 -4.84 -2.12
N ALA A 45 -8.43 -4.25 -3.19
CA ALA A 45 -8.59 -4.98 -4.44
C ALA A 45 -7.23 -5.44 -4.98
N GLU A 46 -6.22 -4.56 -4.88
CA GLU A 46 -4.90 -4.92 -5.37
C GLU A 46 -4.27 -6.00 -4.50
N LEU A 47 -4.43 -5.91 -3.20
CA LEU A 47 -3.90 -6.94 -2.31
C LEU A 47 -4.56 -8.28 -2.59
N ARG A 48 -5.86 -8.26 -2.89
CA ARG A 48 -6.58 -9.47 -3.18
C ARG A 48 -6.12 -10.10 -4.48
N LYS A 49 -5.85 -9.27 -5.49
CA LYS A 49 -5.32 -9.77 -6.75
C LYS A 49 -3.97 -10.44 -6.57
N LEU A 50 -3.16 -9.94 -5.66
CA LEU A 50 -1.85 -10.49 -5.42
C LEU A 50 -1.87 -11.66 -4.46
N GLY A 51 -3.02 -11.97 -3.90
CA GLY A 51 -3.13 -13.03 -2.93
C GLY A 51 -2.39 -12.73 -1.64
N CYS A 52 -2.24 -11.44 -1.34
CA CYS A 52 -1.48 -11.05 -0.17
C CYS A 52 -2.37 -10.99 1.06
N ASN A 53 -1.92 -11.64 2.12
CA ASN A 53 -2.69 -11.68 3.34
C ASN A 53 -1.74 -11.46 4.52
N ASP A 54 -0.84 -10.53 4.38
CA ASP A 54 0.18 -10.28 5.39
C ASP A 54 -0.39 -9.37 6.47
N SER A 55 -0.34 -9.82 7.71
CA SER A 55 -0.90 -9.05 8.82
C SER A 55 -0.09 -7.79 9.14
N ARG A 56 1.10 -7.65 8.56
CA ARG A 56 1.91 -6.46 8.77
C ARG A 56 1.37 -5.26 7.99
N ILE A 57 0.51 -5.50 7.00
CA ILE A 57 -0.04 -4.40 6.21
C ILE A 57 -1.24 -3.81 6.91
N GLU A 58 -1.24 -2.49 7.02
CA GLU A 58 -2.37 -1.77 7.55
C GLU A 58 -2.74 -0.68 6.57
N ILE A 59 -4.02 -0.58 6.21
CA ILE A 59 -4.48 0.43 5.26
C ILE A 59 -4.99 1.63 6.03
N VAL A 60 -4.49 2.80 5.65
CA VAL A 60 -4.96 4.05 6.23
C VAL A 60 -5.74 4.75 5.13
N HIS A 61 -7.04 4.86 5.31
CA HIS A 61 -7.89 5.44 4.27
C HIS A 61 -7.65 6.94 4.15
N SER A 62 -7.54 7.41 2.94
CA SER A 62 -7.39 8.83 2.67
C SER A 62 -8.33 9.22 1.55
N THR A 63 -9.20 10.19 1.82
CA THR A 63 -10.04 10.72 0.77
C THR A 63 -9.41 11.93 0.12
N GLN A 64 -8.18 12.31 0.40
CA GLN A 64 -7.52 13.40 -0.09
C GLN A 64 -7.34 13.43 -1.45
N VAL A 65 -7.83 14.24 -2.05
CA VAL A 65 -7.67 14.34 -3.36
C VAL A 65 -6.79 15.34 -3.53
N GLU A 66 -6.00 15.35 -3.90
CA GLU A 66 -5.17 16.24 -3.98
C GLU A 66 -5.45 17.28 -4.59
N ALA A 67 -6.00 17.61 -4.38
CA ALA A 67 -6.49 18.68 -4.84
C ALA A 67 -5.53 19.52 -5.27
N ARG A 68 -5.19 19.55 -5.82
CA ARG A 68 -4.47 20.35 -6.06
C ARG A 68 -4.76 21.20 -6.61
N LEU A 69 -5.04 21.46 -6.48
CA LEU A 69 -5.38 22.40 -7.00
C LEU A 69 -4.70 23.06 -7.62
#